data_d75f391620aa9759dc37ccbe5da295ad
#
_entry.id   d75f391620aa9759dc37ccbe5da295ad
#
_cell.length_a   1.000
_cell.length_b   1.000
_cell.length_c   1.000
_cell.angle_alpha   90.00
_cell.angle_beta   90.00
_cell.angle_gamma   90.00
#
_symmetry.space_group_name_H-M   'P 1'
#
loop_
_entity.id
_entity.type
_entity.pdbx_description
1 polymer ?
#
loop_
_entity_poly.entity_id
_entity_poly.type
_entity_poly.pdbx_seq_one_letter_code
_entity_poly.pdbx_strand_id
1 'polypeptide(L)'
;MENVLIEGKDVAEPDPIGSGAMYSNRINPRDAVTGIDGNVAGEPTVIVHEPVEVRTPHQRKVRTRCNPLVYEAMALLRDYDFLPVRLSEPAIPVNLIGIHKSSSLLIHVVRSRKPVPDAATLRRLYPENVEYLCGLADKVQYRIMIWVYSPQCGWRYYLVYPGGLRKDLDFPKSLKP
;
A
#
# COMPACT_ATOMS: atom_id res chain seq x y z
N MET A 1 31.86 33.27 37.31
CA MET A 1 30.60 33.70 36.69
C MET A 1 30.99 34.31 35.35
N GLU A 2 30.99 33.48 34.30
CA GLU A 2 31.25 33.91 32.92
C GLU A 2 30.01 33.67 32.09
N ASN A 3 29.45 34.81 31.59
CA ASN A 3 28.32 34.79 30.66
C ASN A 3 28.84 34.50 29.25
N VAL A 4 28.47 33.37 28.66
CA VAL A 4 28.68 33.09 27.25
C VAL A 4 27.46 33.57 26.48
N LEU A 5 27.63 34.67 25.72
CA LEU A 5 26.70 35.16 24.70
C LEU A 5 26.72 34.16 23.51
N ILE A 6 25.60 33.57 23.20
CA ILE A 6 25.40 32.78 21.98
C ILE A 6 24.79 33.72 20.93
N GLU A 7 25.59 34.04 19.92
CA GLU A 7 25.15 34.78 18.74
C GLU A 7 24.12 33.96 17.93
N GLY A 8 23.03 34.65 17.59
CA GLY A 8 21.96 34.11 16.76
C GLY A 8 22.44 33.86 15.33
N LYS A 9 22.21 32.64 14.82
CA LYS A 9 22.31 32.33 13.40
C LYS A 9 21.00 32.65 12.71
N ASP A 10 21.10 33.48 11.68
CA ASP A 10 20.04 33.84 10.75
C ASP A 10 19.36 32.62 10.17
N VAL A 11 18.04 32.53 10.37
CA VAL A 11 17.16 31.55 9.76
C VAL A 11 16.80 32.09 8.38
N ALA A 12 17.28 31.43 7.33
CA ALA A 12 16.90 31.70 5.96
C ALA A 12 15.41 31.32 5.76
N GLU A 13 14.63 32.29 5.27
CA GLU A 13 13.23 32.05 4.83
C GLU A 13 13.20 31.09 3.63
N PRO A 14 12.27 30.14 3.57
CA PRO A 14 12.06 29.31 2.39
C PRO A 14 11.27 30.08 1.31
N ASP A 15 11.76 30.02 0.07
CA ASP A 15 11.14 30.57 -1.12
C ASP A 15 9.73 30.03 -1.35
N PRO A 16 8.79 30.84 -1.89
CA PRO A 16 7.44 30.41 -2.17
C PRO A 16 7.40 29.46 -3.38
N ILE A 17 6.83 28.30 -3.16
CA ILE A 17 6.60 27.24 -4.14
C ILE A 17 5.75 27.77 -5.28
N GLY A 18 6.32 27.71 -6.49
CA GLY A 18 5.70 28.08 -7.75
C GLY A 18 4.43 27.27 -8.07
N SER A 19 3.42 28.02 -8.43
CA SER A 19 2.11 27.60 -8.89
C SER A 19 2.14 26.82 -10.20
N GLY A 20 1.34 25.76 -10.28
CA GLY A 20 0.50 25.50 -11.45
C GLY A 20 1.13 24.77 -12.62
N ALA A 21 0.88 23.48 -12.69
CA ALA A 21 0.75 22.78 -13.96
C ALA A 21 -0.68 22.21 -14.05
N MET A 22 -1.56 22.99 -14.69
CA MET A 22 -2.87 22.50 -15.17
C MET A 22 -2.63 21.51 -16.31
N TYR A 23 -3.00 20.26 -16.09
CA TYR A 23 -3.13 19.29 -17.17
C TYR A 23 -4.39 19.59 -17.97
N SER A 24 -4.21 20.29 -19.09
CA SER A 24 -5.24 20.51 -20.11
C SER A 24 -5.41 19.22 -20.93
N ASN A 25 -6.52 18.53 -20.74
CA ASN A 25 -6.99 17.47 -21.64
C ASN A 25 -7.42 18.12 -22.98
N ARG A 26 -6.53 18.12 -23.97
CA ARG A 26 -6.88 18.44 -25.36
C ARG A 26 -7.54 17.21 -25.97
N ILE A 27 -8.87 17.27 -26.09
CA ILE A 27 -9.66 16.46 -27.00
C ILE A 27 -9.35 16.96 -28.41
N ASN A 28 -8.88 16.09 -29.27
CA ASN A 28 -8.53 16.36 -30.65
C ASN A 28 -9.81 16.25 -31.53
N PRO A 29 -10.35 17.33 -32.08
CA PRO A 29 -11.50 17.25 -32.97
C PRO A 29 -11.04 17.19 -34.44
N ARG A 30 -10.65 16.03 -34.89
CA ARG A 30 -10.40 15.77 -36.33
C ARG A 30 -10.85 14.37 -36.66
N ASP A 31 -12.14 14.21 -36.92
CA ASP A 31 -12.68 13.22 -37.85
C ASP A 31 -14.12 13.60 -38.17
N ALA A 32 -14.26 14.77 -38.79
CA ALA A 32 -15.47 15.12 -39.53
C ALA A 32 -15.22 14.68 -40.97
N VAL A 33 -15.67 13.51 -41.33
CA VAL A 33 -15.78 13.10 -42.74
C VAL A 33 -17.10 13.60 -43.27
N THR A 34 -17.04 14.69 -44.03
CA THR A 34 -18.09 15.13 -44.95
C THR A 34 -18.03 14.28 -46.20
N GLY A 35 -19.08 13.54 -46.48
CA GLY A 35 -19.28 12.83 -47.73
C GLY A 35 -20.77 12.75 -47.99
N ILE A 36 -21.32 13.76 -48.66
CA ILE A 36 -22.65 13.78 -49.24
C ILE A 36 -22.49 13.33 -50.68
N ASP A 37 -23.31 12.40 -51.13
CA ASP A 37 -24.07 12.35 -52.36
C ASP A 37 -24.37 10.91 -52.77
N GLY A 38 -25.61 10.61 -53.06
CA GLY A 38 -26.01 9.32 -53.61
C GLY A 38 -27.42 8.90 -53.24
N ASN A 39 -28.40 9.63 -53.79
CA ASN A 39 -29.79 9.26 -53.82
C ASN A 39 -29.98 7.94 -54.57
N VAL A 40 -30.29 6.83 -53.89
CA VAL A 40 -30.85 5.62 -54.47
C VAL A 40 -31.98 5.15 -53.59
N ALA A 41 -33.21 5.23 -54.13
CA ALA A 41 -34.39 4.64 -53.55
C ALA A 41 -34.25 3.13 -53.55
N GLY A 42 -33.95 2.55 -52.39
CA GLY A 42 -33.93 1.13 -52.11
C GLY A 42 -34.70 0.90 -50.82
N GLU A 43 -35.62 -0.05 -50.84
CA GLU A 43 -36.44 -0.44 -49.69
C GLU A 43 -35.58 -0.76 -48.48
N PRO A 44 -35.99 -0.39 -47.26
CA PRO A 44 -35.22 -0.72 -46.04
C PRO A 44 -35.29 -2.22 -45.76
N THR A 45 -34.24 -2.93 -46.17
CA THR A 45 -34.03 -4.31 -45.70
C THR A 45 -33.69 -4.22 -44.24
N VAL A 46 -34.62 -4.56 -43.37
CA VAL A 46 -34.37 -4.68 -41.91
C VAL A 46 -33.44 -5.84 -41.71
N ILE A 47 -32.14 -5.54 -41.57
CA ILE A 47 -31.17 -6.52 -41.11
C ILE A 47 -31.41 -6.72 -39.61
N VAL A 48 -32.10 -7.78 -39.27
CA VAL A 48 -32.22 -8.25 -37.89
C VAL A 48 -30.83 -8.77 -37.49
N HIS A 49 -30.05 -7.94 -36.83
CA HIS A 49 -28.85 -8.40 -36.17
C HIS A 49 -29.25 -9.29 -34.99
N GLU A 50 -29.06 -10.58 -35.11
CA GLU A 50 -29.10 -11.47 -33.97
C GLU A 50 -28.13 -10.94 -32.92
N PRO A 51 -28.54 -10.88 -31.63
CA PRO A 51 -27.64 -10.44 -30.57
C PRO A 51 -26.49 -11.44 -30.49
N VAL A 52 -25.30 -11.00 -30.91
CA VAL A 52 -24.06 -11.74 -30.68
C VAL A 52 -23.91 -11.85 -29.16
N GLU A 53 -24.17 -13.06 -28.63
CA GLU A 53 -23.83 -13.38 -27.25
C GLU A 53 -22.33 -13.13 -27.03
N VAL A 54 -21.99 -11.95 -26.51
CA VAL A 54 -20.67 -11.65 -26.00
C VAL A 54 -20.45 -12.58 -24.80
N ARG A 55 -19.87 -13.74 -25.04
CA ARG A 55 -19.41 -14.64 -23.96
C ARG A 55 -18.39 -13.88 -23.15
N THR A 56 -18.85 -13.29 -22.05
CA THR A 56 -17.99 -12.69 -21.04
C THR A 56 -16.96 -13.73 -20.63
N PRO A 57 -15.65 -13.42 -20.74
CA PRO A 57 -14.61 -14.35 -20.32
C PRO A 57 -14.89 -14.68 -18.87
N HIS A 58 -15.04 -15.98 -18.58
CA HIS A 58 -15.23 -16.50 -17.24
C HIS A 58 -14.15 -15.90 -16.35
N GLN A 59 -14.53 -14.89 -15.56
CA GLN A 59 -13.69 -14.38 -14.50
C GLN A 59 -13.37 -15.58 -13.61
N ARG A 60 -12.19 -16.15 -13.78
CA ARG A 60 -11.66 -17.14 -12.85
C ARG A 60 -11.69 -16.45 -11.50
N LYS A 61 -12.65 -16.84 -10.65
CA LYS A 61 -12.67 -16.46 -9.24
C LYS A 61 -11.30 -16.87 -8.69
N VAL A 62 -10.38 -15.90 -8.63
CA VAL A 62 -9.11 -16.08 -7.94
C VAL A 62 -9.53 -16.41 -6.52
N ARG A 63 -9.51 -17.69 -6.16
CA ARG A 63 -9.68 -18.13 -4.77
C ARG A 63 -8.52 -17.49 -4.01
N THR A 64 -8.76 -16.37 -3.41
CA THR A 64 -7.82 -15.70 -2.49
C THR A 64 -7.58 -16.71 -1.39
N ARG A 65 -6.46 -17.45 -1.48
CA ARG A 65 -6.08 -18.42 -0.46
C ARG A 65 -5.97 -17.64 0.83
N CYS A 66 -6.89 -17.93 1.74
CA CYS A 66 -6.85 -17.32 3.07
C CYS A 66 -5.47 -17.61 3.67
N ASN A 67 -4.70 -16.56 3.96
CA ASN A 67 -3.43 -16.72 4.64
C ASN A 67 -3.72 -16.93 6.14
N PRO A 68 -3.56 -18.14 6.69
CA PRO A 68 -3.90 -18.42 8.09
C PRO A 68 -3.11 -17.55 9.07
N LEU A 69 -1.89 -17.15 8.71
CA LEU A 69 -1.06 -16.29 9.55
C LEU A 69 -1.66 -14.89 9.76
N VAL A 70 -2.40 -14.38 8.77
CA VAL A 70 -3.08 -13.09 8.94
C VAL A 70 -4.18 -13.20 10.00
N TYR A 71 -4.89 -14.33 10.08
CA TYR A 71 -5.89 -14.55 11.11
C TYR A 71 -5.28 -14.73 12.50
N GLU A 72 -4.14 -15.42 12.62
CA GLU A 72 -3.38 -15.50 13.86
C GLU A 72 -2.91 -14.11 14.32
N ALA A 73 -2.39 -13.31 13.39
CA ALA A 73 -2.00 -11.93 13.67
C ALA A 73 -3.19 -11.05 14.10
N MET A 74 -4.37 -11.26 13.48
CA MET A 74 -5.60 -10.57 13.90
C MET A 74 -6.05 -10.97 15.31
N ALA A 75 -5.93 -12.24 15.67
CA ALA A 75 -6.25 -12.72 17.02
C ALA A 75 -5.31 -12.04 18.03
N LEU A 76 -4.01 -12.04 17.75
CA LEU A 76 -3.02 -11.39 18.60
C LEU A 76 -3.30 -9.89 18.78
N LEU A 77 -3.70 -9.18 17.74
CA LEU A 77 -4.09 -7.76 17.84
C LEU A 77 -5.29 -7.56 18.78
N ARG A 78 -6.30 -8.45 18.73
CA ARG A 78 -7.47 -8.37 19.63
C ARG A 78 -7.10 -8.56 21.10
N ASP A 79 -6.13 -9.42 21.39
CA ASP A 79 -5.63 -9.65 22.75
C ASP A 79 -4.95 -8.40 23.34
N TYR A 80 -4.63 -7.40 22.49
CA TYR A 80 -4.07 -6.10 22.87
C TYR A 80 -5.03 -4.92 22.57
N ASP A 81 -6.32 -5.17 22.52
CA ASP A 81 -7.39 -4.16 22.35
C ASP A 81 -7.33 -3.41 21.02
N PHE A 82 -6.67 -3.96 19.99
CA PHE A 82 -6.73 -3.42 18.65
C PHE A 82 -7.90 -4.00 17.87
N LEU A 83 -8.58 -3.16 17.11
CA LEU A 83 -9.51 -3.58 16.06
C LEU A 83 -8.71 -3.94 14.79
N PRO A 84 -8.60 -5.23 14.43
CA PRO A 84 -7.87 -5.63 13.25
C PRO A 84 -8.73 -5.49 11.98
N VAL A 85 -8.19 -4.85 10.96
CA VAL A 85 -8.80 -4.72 9.64
C VAL A 85 -7.88 -5.35 8.60
N ARG A 86 -8.40 -6.33 7.86
CA ARG A 86 -7.65 -6.99 6.80
C ARG A 86 -7.72 -6.18 5.52
N LEU A 87 -6.59 -5.97 4.87
CA LEU A 87 -6.48 -5.43 3.53
C LEU A 87 -6.32 -6.56 2.51
N SER A 88 -6.98 -6.40 1.37
CA SER A 88 -6.94 -7.37 0.25
C SER A 88 -6.33 -6.77 -1.01
N GLU A 89 -5.72 -5.59 -0.90
CA GLU A 89 -5.09 -4.91 -2.03
C GLU A 89 -3.73 -5.53 -2.34
N PRO A 90 -3.56 -6.18 -3.52
CA PRO A 90 -2.33 -6.90 -3.85
C PRO A 90 -1.15 -5.98 -4.18
N ALA A 91 -1.42 -4.72 -4.55
CA ALA A 91 -0.39 -3.76 -4.93
C ALA A 91 0.35 -3.16 -3.72
N ILE A 92 -0.21 -3.31 -2.51
CA ILE A 92 0.36 -2.74 -1.29
C ILE A 92 0.84 -3.87 -0.38
N PRO A 93 2.10 -3.88 0.06
CA PRO A 93 2.61 -4.92 0.96
C PRO A 93 2.13 -4.74 2.42
N VAL A 94 1.01 -4.07 2.65
CA VAL A 94 0.31 -3.99 3.93
C VAL A 94 -0.95 -4.83 3.83
N ASN A 95 -1.05 -5.89 4.63
CA ASN A 95 -2.18 -6.80 4.59
C ASN A 95 -3.03 -6.79 5.86
N LEU A 96 -2.65 -6.00 6.86
CA LEU A 96 -3.38 -5.88 8.11
C LEU A 96 -3.21 -4.47 8.70
N ILE A 97 -4.29 -3.89 9.19
CA ILE A 97 -4.29 -2.66 9.98
C ILE A 97 -4.80 -2.99 11.37
N GLY A 98 -4.08 -2.55 12.39
CA GLY A 98 -4.56 -2.55 13.77
C GLY A 98 -4.96 -1.15 14.18
N ILE A 99 -6.21 -0.94 14.59
CA ILE A 99 -6.73 0.36 15.03
C ILE A 99 -6.95 0.31 16.55
N HIS A 100 -6.37 1.25 17.26
CA HIS A 100 -6.58 1.46 18.70
C HIS A 100 -6.87 2.94 18.97
N LYS A 101 -7.41 3.26 20.17
CA LYS A 101 -7.77 4.64 20.59
C LYS A 101 -6.63 5.65 20.38
N SER A 102 -5.41 5.26 20.73
CA SER A 102 -4.24 6.14 20.77
C SER A 102 -3.26 5.91 19.62
N SER A 103 -3.42 4.84 18.85
CA SER A 103 -2.43 4.48 17.83
C SER A 103 -3.03 3.61 16.74
N SER A 104 -2.41 3.63 15.57
CA SER A 104 -2.74 2.73 14.49
C SER A 104 -1.47 2.07 13.96
N LEU A 105 -1.58 0.80 13.62
CA LEU A 105 -0.50 -0.03 13.11
C LEU A 105 -0.78 -0.43 11.66
N LEU A 106 0.18 -0.24 10.78
CA LEU A 106 0.17 -0.83 9.44
C LEU A 106 1.10 -2.04 9.46
N ILE A 107 0.58 -3.20 9.14
CA ILE A 107 1.32 -4.45 9.35
C ILE A 107 1.41 -5.23 8.04
N HIS A 108 2.64 -5.65 7.72
CA HIS A 108 2.95 -6.62 6.68
C HIS A 108 3.22 -7.98 7.33
N VAL A 109 2.30 -8.93 7.17
CA VAL A 109 2.44 -10.29 7.70
C VAL A 109 3.06 -11.18 6.64
N VAL A 110 4.20 -11.80 6.97
CA VAL A 110 5.01 -12.63 6.07
C VAL A 110 5.28 -14.00 6.67
N ARG A 111 5.23 -15.03 5.85
CA ARG A 111 5.71 -16.37 6.18
C ARG A 111 7.09 -16.58 5.60
N SER A 112 8.07 -16.88 6.44
CA SER A 112 9.41 -17.28 6.01
C SER A 112 9.64 -18.78 6.25
N ARG A 113 10.23 -19.46 5.27
CA ARG A 113 10.67 -20.85 5.44
C ARG A 113 11.99 -20.94 6.23
N LYS A 114 12.78 -19.87 6.22
CA LYS A 114 14.06 -19.77 6.90
C LYS A 114 13.93 -18.89 8.14
N PRO A 115 14.75 -19.12 9.18
CA PRO A 115 14.81 -18.20 10.31
C PRO A 115 15.18 -16.79 9.85
N VAL A 116 14.53 -15.79 10.45
CA VAL A 116 14.86 -14.37 10.25
C VAL A 116 15.27 -13.81 11.61
N PRO A 117 16.58 -13.87 11.96
CA PRO A 117 17.05 -13.47 13.28
C PRO A 117 17.13 -11.95 13.46
N ASP A 118 17.39 -11.23 12.38
CA ASP A 118 17.71 -9.81 12.39
C ASP A 118 17.14 -9.04 11.19
N ALA A 119 17.23 -7.71 11.26
CA ALA A 119 16.72 -6.79 10.24
C ALA A 119 17.50 -6.89 8.92
N ALA A 120 18.80 -7.18 8.96
CA ALA A 120 19.62 -7.31 7.76
C ALA A 120 19.21 -8.55 6.94
N THR A 121 18.94 -9.67 7.62
CA THR A 121 18.42 -10.88 7.01
C THR A 121 17.03 -10.62 6.38
N LEU A 122 16.15 -9.89 7.09
CA LEU A 122 14.83 -9.54 6.57
C LEU A 122 14.93 -8.69 5.29
N ARG A 123 15.79 -7.67 5.31
CA ARG A 123 16.02 -6.80 4.13
C ARG A 123 16.53 -7.59 2.93
N ARG A 124 17.42 -8.56 3.15
CA ARG A 124 17.96 -9.41 2.08
C ARG A 124 16.91 -10.35 1.49
N LEU A 125 15.99 -10.87 2.31
CA LEU A 125 14.96 -11.81 1.87
C LEU A 125 13.78 -11.13 1.18
N TYR A 126 13.47 -9.89 1.56
CA TYR A 126 12.29 -9.15 1.09
C TYR A 126 12.66 -7.69 0.73
N PRO A 127 13.62 -7.46 -0.18
CA PRO A 127 14.15 -6.13 -0.45
C PRO A 127 13.09 -5.15 -0.93
N GLU A 128 12.27 -5.55 -1.89
CA GLU A 128 11.22 -4.70 -2.50
C GLU A 128 10.15 -4.28 -1.46
N ASN A 129 9.70 -5.24 -0.63
CA ASN A 129 8.70 -4.94 0.40
C ASN A 129 9.26 -4.00 1.47
N VAL A 130 10.51 -4.20 1.85
CA VAL A 130 11.19 -3.36 2.86
C VAL A 130 11.38 -1.95 2.31
N GLU A 131 11.84 -1.80 1.08
CA GLU A 131 12.04 -0.51 0.43
C GLU A 131 10.72 0.26 0.32
N TYR A 132 9.67 -0.41 -0.16
CA TYR A 132 8.33 0.17 -0.25
C TYR A 132 7.84 0.67 1.12
N LEU A 133 7.96 -0.18 2.17
CA LEU A 133 7.48 0.16 3.51
C LEU A 133 8.31 1.26 4.17
N CYS A 134 9.61 1.33 3.91
CA CYS A 134 10.45 2.46 4.34
C CYS A 134 10.02 3.77 3.67
N GLY A 135 9.75 3.75 2.36
CA GLY A 135 9.22 4.90 1.63
C GLY A 135 7.80 5.29 2.07
N LEU A 136 6.99 4.32 2.52
CA LEU A 136 5.68 4.60 3.11
C LEU A 136 5.83 5.24 4.49
N ALA A 137 6.80 4.80 5.30
CA ALA A 137 7.07 5.33 6.64
C ALA A 137 7.49 6.81 6.61
N ASP A 138 8.05 7.28 5.50
CA ASP A 138 8.37 8.69 5.29
C ASP A 138 7.12 9.56 5.04
N LYS A 139 6.05 8.95 4.53
CA LYS A 139 4.84 9.65 4.09
C LYS A 139 3.71 9.64 5.10
N VAL A 140 3.73 8.71 6.04
CA VAL A 140 2.63 8.51 7.00
C VAL A 140 3.13 8.54 8.43
N GLN A 141 2.30 9.07 9.33
CA GLN A 141 2.60 9.12 10.77
C GLN A 141 2.14 7.87 11.53
N TYR A 142 1.95 6.76 10.81
CA TYR A 142 1.53 5.50 11.43
C TYR A 142 2.74 4.62 11.74
N ARG A 143 2.63 3.85 12.81
CA ARG A 143 3.63 2.83 13.12
C ARG A 143 3.52 1.69 12.10
N ILE A 144 4.58 1.47 11.32
CA ILE A 144 4.63 0.41 10.32
C ILE A 144 5.45 -0.74 10.88
N MET A 145 4.95 -1.97 10.73
CA MET A 145 5.63 -3.16 11.21
C MET A 145 5.63 -4.28 10.17
N ILE A 146 6.67 -5.10 10.20
CA ILE A 146 6.72 -6.38 9.50
C ILE A 146 6.69 -7.49 10.54
N TRP A 147 5.68 -8.34 10.46
CA TRP A 147 5.52 -9.51 11.31
C TRP A 147 5.91 -10.74 10.52
N VAL A 148 6.96 -11.40 10.94
CA VAL A 148 7.51 -12.57 10.25
C VAL A 148 7.27 -13.81 11.11
N TYR A 149 6.60 -14.78 10.53
CA TYR A 149 6.47 -16.10 11.12
C TYR A 149 7.42 -17.07 10.44
N SER A 150 8.16 -17.83 11.23
CA SER A 150 8.91 -18.98 10.73
C SER A 150 8.68 -20.20 11.64
N PRO A 151 8.58 -21.43 11.08
CA PRO A 151 8.34 -22.63 11.89
C PRO A 151 9.40 -22.87 12.97
N GLN A 152 10.65 -22.43 12.73
CA GLN A 152 11.78 -22.64 13.64
C GLN A 152 11.85 -21.62 14.79
N CYS A 153 11.34 -20.38 14.55
CA CYS A 153 11.52 -19.28 15.50
C CYS A 153 10.20 -18.66 15.98
N GLY A 154 9.06 -19.11 15.45
CA GLY A 154 7.77 -18.49 15.72
C GLY A 154 7.69 -17.05 15.14
N TRP A 155 6.92 -16.23 15.82
CA TRP A 155 6.75 -14.82 15.44
C TRP A 155 7.98 -13.98 15.78
N ARG A 156 8.33 -13.07 14.85
CA ARG A 156 9.33 -12.02 15.01
C ARG A 156 8.76 -10.70 14.47
N TYR A 157 9.05 -9.63 15.17
CA TYR A 157 8.45 -8.32 14.94
C TYR A 157 9.53 -7.31 14.58
N TYR A 158 9.30 -6.54 13.53
CA TYR A 158 10.23 -5.52 13.05
C TYR A 158 9.49 -4.21 12.87
N LEU A 159 10.02 -3.15 13.47
CA LEU A 159 9.57 -1.78 13.26
C LEU A 159 10.22 -1.23 12.02
N VAL A 160 9.42 -0.59 11.17
CA VAL A 160 9.87 0.10 9.94
C VAL A 160 9.89 1.59 10.19
N TYR A 161 10.94 2.24 9.74
CA TYR A 161 11.10 3.69 9.77
C TYR A 161 11.78 4.15 8.47
N PRO A 162 11.78 5.45 8.12
CA PRO A 162 12.34 5.92 6.84
C PRO A 162 13.78 5.48 6.59
N GLY A 163 14.61 5.41 7.65
CA GLY A 163 16.01 4.96 7.57
C GLY A 163 16.21 3.44 7.51
N GLY A 164 15.19 2.62 7.71
CA GLY A 164 15.34 1.17 7.68
C GLY A 164 14.45 0.38 8.63
N LEU A 165 15.01 -0.70 9.18
CA LEU A 165 14.31 -1.66 10.03
C LEU A 165 15.01 -1.84 11.37
N ARG A 166 14.23 -2.04 12.42
CA ARG A 166 14.70 -2.45 13.73
C ARG A 166 13.86 -3.61 14.25
N LYS A 167 14.52 -4.64 14.80
CA LYS A 167 13.80 -5.71 15.50
C LYS A 167 13.18 -5.13 16.77
N ASP A 168 11.89 -5.38 16.96
CA ASP A 168 11.19 -5.02 18.18
C ASP A 168 11.19 -6.21 19.13
N LEU A 169 11.98 -6.12 20.19
CA LEU A 169 12.13 -7.18 21.20
C LEU A 169 11.03 -7.10 22.26
N ASP A 170 10.45 -5.93 22.43
CA ASP A 170 9.46 -5.68 23.48
C ASP A 170 8.02 -5.90 22.98
N PHE A 171 7.87 -6.08 21.67
CA PHE A 171 6.57 -6.41 21.09
C PHE A 171 6.13 -7.82 21.51
N PRO A 172 4.88 -8.06 21.91
CA PRO A 172 3.74 -7.14 21.87
C PRO A 172 3.56 -6.29 23.15
N LYS A 173 4.44 -6.43 24.16
CA LYS A 173 4.36 -5.66 25.42
C LYS A 173 4.43 -4.16 25.19
N SER A 174 5.15 -3.73 24.17
CA SER A 174 5.24 -2.30 23.77
C SER A 174 3.93 -1.70 23.24
N LEU A 175 2.89 -2.53 23.05
CA LEU A 175 1.56 -2.08 22.67
C LEU A 175 0.66 -1.72 23.86
N LYS A 176 1.04 -2.16 25.07
CA LYS A 176 0.30 -1.74 26.27
C LYS A 176 0.51 -0.24 26.48
N PRO A 177 -0.57 0.54 26.65
CA PRO A 177 -0.49 1.95 26.95
C PRO A 177 0.19 2.20 28.31
#